data_f8277b6335656414eea21843ac868114
#
_entry.id   f8277b6335656414eea21843ac868114
#
_cell.length_a   1.000
_cell.length_b   1.000
_cell.length_c   1.000
_cell.angle_alpha   90.00
_cell.angle_beta   90.00
_cell.angle_gamma   90.00
#
_symmetry.space_group_name_H-M   'P 1'
#
loop_
_entity.id
_entity.type
_entity.pdbx_description
1 polymer ?
#
loop_
_entity_poly.entity_id
_entity_poly.type
_entity_poly.pdbx_seq_one_letter_code
_entity_poly.pdbx_strand_id
1 'polypeptide(L)' 'QAISRLSEQQREILLQSANGKKIRDIALSLGISENTVKTQKKRAYFFLREQLGELWLFVLPLLFK' A
#
# COMPACT_ATOMS: atom_id res chain seq x y z
N GLN A 1 11.73 -7.65 8.98
CA GLN A 1 11.51 -6.37 8.32
C GLN A 1 10.02 -6.08 8.19
N ALA A 2 9.69 -4.78 8.20
CA ALA A 2 8.30 -4.35 8.13
C ALA A 2 7.61 -4.86 6.87
N ILE A 3 8.25 -4.75 5.72
CA ILE A 3 7.68 -5.14 4.45
C ILE A 3 7.43 -6.64 4.37
N SER A 4 8.32 -7.45 4.96
CA SER A 4 8.16 -8.89 4.91
C SER A 4 7.00 -9.40 5.77
N ARG A 5 6.49 -8.56 6.69
CA ARG A 5 5.34 -8.90 7.52
C ARG A 5 4.01 -8.55 6.88
N LEU A 6 4.03 -7.79 5.79
CA LEU A 6 2.81 -7.48 5.06
C LEU A 6 2.36 -8.73 4.31
N SER A 7 1.04 -8.85 4.11
CA SER A 7 0.53 -9.90 3.26
C SER A 7 1.01 -9.65 1.83
N GLU A 8 1.05 -10.70 1.01
CA GLU A 8 1.45 -10.57 -0.37
C GLU A 8 0.57 -9.57 -1.12
N GLN A 9 -0.73 -9.60 -0.86
CA GLN A 9 -1.67 -8.67 -1.47
C GLN A 9 -1.39 -7.23 -1.06
N GLN A 10 -1.16 -6.98 0.23
CA GLN A 10 -0.85 -5.64 0.73
C GLN A 10 0.43 -5.11 0.11
N ARG A 11 1.45 -5.95 0.01
CA ARG A 11 2.72 -5.56 -0.60
C ARG A 11 2.54 -5.20 -2.06
N GLU A 12 1.78 -6.01 -2.79
CA GLU A 12 1.51 -5.76 -4.20
C GLU A 12 0.75 -4.45 -4.41
N ILE A 13 -0.24 -4.18 -3.56
CA ILE A 13 -0.99 -2.93 -3.62
C ILE A 13 -0.07 -1.73 -3.40
N LEU A 14 0.83 -1.82 -2.42
CA LEU A 14 1.78 -0.74 -2.15
C LEU A 14 2.72 -0.52 -3.32
N LEU A 15 3.24 -1.59 -3.91
CA LEU A 15 4.14 -1.49 -5.05
C LEU A 15 3.47 -0.83 -6.25
N GLN A 16 2.25 -1.22 -6.54
CA GLN A 16 1.50 -0.64 -7.66
C GLN A 16 1.16 0.82 -7.38
N SER A 17 0.82 1.16 -6.13
CA SER A 17 0.56 2.54 -5.74
C SER A 17 1.80 3.40 -5.91
N ALA A 18 2.97 2.89 -5.52
CA ALA A 18 4.23 3.61 -5.66
C ALA A 18 4.58 3.85 -7.12
N ASN A 19 4.14 2.96 -8.01
CA ASN A 19 4.33 3.11 -9.45
C ASN A 19 3.31 4.03 -10.11
N GLY A 20 2.46 4.68 -9.33
CA GLY A 20 1.48 5.64 -9.84
C GLY A 20 0.18 5.03 -10.34
N LYS A 21 -0.06 3.76 -10.07
CA LYS A 21 -1.31 3.11 -10.46
C LYS A 21 -2.48 3.64 -9.64
N LYS A 22 -3.62 3.81 -10.30
CA LYS A 22 -4.84 4.22 -9.63
C LYS A 22 -5.50 3.02 -8.94
N ILE A 23 -6.32 3.29 -7.92
CA ILE A 23 -7.01 2.24 -7.19
C ILE A 23 -7.81 1.33 -8.13
N ARG A 24 -8.48 1.91 -9.11
CA ARG A 24 -9.24 1.15 -10.10
C ARG A 24 -8.36 0.16 -10.85
N ASP A 25 -7.19 0.59 -11.28
CA ASP A 25 -6.28 -0.25 -12.05
C ASP A 25 -5.69 -1.36 -11.19
N ILE A 26 -5.39 -1.05 -9.93
CA ILE A 26 -4.90 -2.04 -8.99
C ILE A 26 -5.97 -3.10 -8.75
N ALA A 27 -7.21 -2.67 -8.55
CA ALA A 27 -8.33 -3.59 -8.33
C ALA A 27 -8.51 -4.55 -9.51
N LEU A 28 -8.45 -4.02 -10.72
CA LEU A 28 -8.56 -4.85 -11.93
C LEU A 28 -7.39 -5.83 -12.04
N SER A 29 -6.18 -5.35 -11.75
CA SER A 29 -4.98 -6.17 -11.83
C SER A 29 -5.02 -7.35 -10.86
N LEU A 30 -5.57 -7.13 -9.66
CA LEU A 30 -5.59 -8.15 -8.62
C LEU A 30 -6.89 -8.94 -8.55
N GLY A 31 -7.89 -8.57 -9.35
CA GLY A 31 -9.18 -9.25 -9.35
C GLY A 31 -9.97 -9.04 -8.07
N ILE A 32 -9.86 -7.87 -7.46
CA ILE A 32 -10.56 -7.52 -6.21
C ILE A 32 -11.31 -6.22 -6.40
N SER A 33 -12.17 -5.88 -5.44
CA SER A 33 -12.93 -4.63 -5.50
C SER A 33 -12.07 -3.43 -5.14
N GLU A 34 -12.50 -2.24 -5.59
CA GLU A 34 -11.81 -1.00 -5.22
C GLU A 34 -11.86 -0.79 -3.70
N ASN A 35 -12.97 -1.14 -3.06
CA ASN A 35 -13.08 -1.03 -1.61
C ASN A 35 -12.07 -1.92 -0.91
N THR A 36 -11.82 -3.11 -1.42
CA THR A 36 -10.80 -4.00 -0.87
C THR A 36 -9.41 -3.38 -1.02
N VAL A 37 -9.13 -2.78 -2.18
CA VAL A 37 -7.85 -2.09 -2.39
C VAL A 37 -7.68 -0.96 -1.37
N LYS A 38 -8.70 -0.13 -1.20
CA LYS A 38 -8.66 0.98 -0.25
C LYS A 38 -8.42 0.49 1.18
N THR A 39 -9.13 -0.55 1.59
CA THR A 39 -8.99 -1.11 2.94
C THR A 39 -7.60 -1.69 3.17
N GLN A 40 -7.11 -2.48 2.24
CA GLN A 40 -5.80 -3.09 2.36
C GLN A 40 -4.68 -2.05 2.30
N LYS A 41 -4.83 -1.05 1.45
CA LYS A 41 -3.88 0.05 1.36
C LYS A 41 -3.78 0.80 2.68
N LYS A 42 -4.94 1.12 3.27
CA LYS A 42 -4.99 1.81 4.56
C LYS A 42 -4.32 0.98 5.67
N ARG A 43 -4.60 -0.31 5.71
CA ARG A 43 -3.98 -1.21 6.70
C ARG A 43 -2.47 -1.31 6.51
N ALA A 44 -2.02 -1.38 5.27
CA ALA A 44 -0.60 -1.45 4.97
C ALA A 44 0.10 -0.15 5.38
N TYR A 45 -0.50 1.01 5.11
CA TYR A 45 0.04 2.29 5.53
C TYR A 45 0.15 2.37 7.05
N PHE A 46 -0.90 1.96 7.75
CA PHE A 46 -0.90 1.98 9.20
C PHE A 46 0.22 1.10 9.76
N PHE A 47 0.36 -0.09 9.21
CA PHE A 47 1.41 -1.02 9.62
C PHE A 47 2.80 -0.40 9.41
N LEU A 48 3.04 0.17 8.23
CA LEU A 48 4.33 0.79 7.92
C LEU A 48 4.61 1.98 8.83
N ARG A 49 3.60 2.78 9.12
CA ARG A 49 3.74 3.91 10.02
C ARG A 49 4.21 3.47 11.40
N GLU A 50 3.63 2.39 11.92
CA GLU A 50 4.02 1.85 13.22
C GLU A 50 5.44 1.32 13.22
N GLN A 51 5.86 0.70 12.12
CA GLN A 51 7.18 0.10 12.01
C GLN A 51 8.28 1.12 11.73
N LEU A 52 7.99 2.13 10.93
CA LEU A 52 8.99 3.09 10.47
C LEU A 52 9.10 4.33 11.35
N GLY A 53 8.08 4.64 12.14
CA GLY A 53 8.08 5.84 12.97
C GLY A 53 8.29 7.10 12.13
N GLU A 54 9.33 7.88 12.45
CA GLU A 54 9.61 9.13 11.74
C GLU A 54 9.95 8.91 10.27
N LEU A 55 10.50 7.76 9.94
CA LEU A 55 10.85 7.45 8.56
C LEU A 55 9.62 7.39 7.65
N TRP A 56 8.44 7.23 8.25
CA TRP A 56 7.19 7.24 7.51
C TRP A 56 7.01 8.52 6.70
N LEU A 57 7.49 9.65 7.22
CA LEU A 57 7.38 10.94 6.54
C LEU A 57 8.14 10.96 5.21
N PHE A 58 9.17 10.14 5.07
CA PHE A 58 9.93 10.03 3.83
C PHE A 58 9.24 9.09 2.82
N VAL A 59 8.42 8.19 3.32
CA VAL A 59 7.70 7.24 2.47
C VAL A 59 6.40 7.81 1.92
N LEU A 60 5.75 8.70 2.68
CA LEU A 60 4.46 9.28 2.30
C LEU A 60 4.44 9.87 0.90
N PRO A 61 5.41 10.72 0.50
CA PRO A 61 5.38 11.31 -0.84
C PRO A 61 5.47 10.28 -1.97
N LEU A 62 6.03 9.11 -1.69
CA LEU A 62 6.14 8.04 -2.68
C LEU A 62 4.83 7.29 -2.85
N LEU A 63 4.03 7.20 -1.79
CA LEU A 63 2.79 6.42 -1.78
C LEU A 63 1.55 7.26 -2.07
N PHE A 64 1.60 8.55 -1.77
CA PHE A 64 0.48 9.47 -1.99
C PHE A 64 0.76 10.37 -3.19
N LYS A 65 0.72 9.82 -4.35
CA LYS A 65 0.83 10.60 -5.57
C LYS A 65 -0.54 10.98 -6.11
#